data_5d61ee823e5488f2b4be09e19762926e
#
_entry.id   5d61ee823e5488f2b4be09e19762926e
#
_cell.length_a   1.000
_cell.length_b   1.000
_cell.length_c   1.000
_cell.angle_alpha   90.00
_cell.angle_beta   90.00
_cell.angle_gamma   90.00
#
_symmetry.space_group_name_H-M   'P 1'
#
loop_
_entity.id
_entity.type
_entity.pdbx_description
1 polymer ?
#
loop_
_entity_poly.entity_id
_entity_poly.type
_entity_poly.pdbx_seq_one_letter_code
_entity_poly.pdbx_strand_id
1 'polypeptide(L)'
;MKKQETFFQEELDKIQELIDVNDYAKALEKIKQIKQDHFWTMKQNDILDQLDSVVTKMYTRSINNANINKMSKKEIFNEALVLNKINLSLVDTLINKFGDKIDKEDIELYIENWLNSKTISNVDKYYVLAALKTIDKFAKTKFKVYNSNLEKSIEIILGEWDEDFHNIKYYQEIFNDIEKYFFKTPSYAKFAESVIDSISMWHFGIAPDIKQDKLSKNIIEYIEYLTQNKKVNDISFFKWIESILRKQEI
;
A
#
# COMPACT_ATOMS: atom_id res chain seq x y z
N MET A 1 -44.54 5.34 -8.96
CA MET A 1 -43.24 5.74 -8.34
C MET A 1 -42.96 5.00 -7.04
N LYS A 2 -43.71 5.21 -5.93
CA LYS A 2 -43.40 4.53 -4.65
C LYS A 2 -43.25 3.00 -4.71
N LYS A 3 -44.08 2.28 -5.45
CA LYS A 3 -43.98 0.82 -5.60
C LYS A 3 -42.70 0.37 -6.34
N GLN A 4 -42.22 1.13 -7.31
CA GLN A 4 -40.99 0.82 -8.03
C GLN A 4 -39.75 1.10 -7.20
N GLU A 5 -39.76 2.13 -6.37
CA GLU A 5 -38.68 2.42 -5.42
C GLU A 5 -38.57 1.33 -4.36
N THR A 6 -39.70 0.86 -3.81
CA THR A 6 -39.72 -0.25 -2.83
C THR A 6 -39.16 -1.52 -3.44
N PHE A 7 -39.60 -1.87 -4.66
CA PHE A 7 -39.13 -3.06 -5.37
C PHE A 7 -37.61 -2.96 -5.67
N PHE A 8 -37.13 -1.80 -6.09
CA PHE A 8 -35.68 -1.60 -6.32
C PHE A 8 -34.88 -1.82 -5.06
N GLN A 9 -35.34 -1.30 -3.92
CA GLN A 9 -34.66 -1.51 -2.64
C GLN A 9 -34.63 -2.97 -2.22
N GLU A 10 -35.75 -3.70 -2.37
CA GLU A 10 -35.83 -5.13 -2.08
C GLU A 10 -34.82 -5.95 -2.93
N GLU A 11 -34.61 -5.54 -4.18
CA GLU A 11 -33.62 -6.22 -5.04
C GLU A 11 -32.17 -5.86 -4.63
N LEU A 12 -31.91 -4.63 -4.20
CA LEU A 12 -30.61 -4.26 -3.64
C LEU A 12 -30.30 -5.00 -2.36
N ASP A 13 -31.28 -5.17 -1.48
CA ASP A 13 -31.12 -5.92 -0.22
C ASP A 13 -30.74 -7.38 -0.47
N LYS A 14 -31.37 -8.04 -1.49
CA LYS A 14 -31.00 -9.39 -1.90
C LYS A 14 -29.57 -9.47 -2.44
N ILE A 15 -29.11 -8.47 -3.19
CA ILE A 15 -27.72 -8.42 -3.66
C ILE A 15 -26.80 -8.28 -2.46
N GLN A 16 -27.15 -7.41 -1.50
CA GLN A 16 -26.32 -7.21 -0.29
C GLN A 16 -26.21 -8.48 0.53
N GLU A 17 -27.30 -9.23 0.72
CA GLU A 17 -27.29 -10.55 1.39
C GLU A 17 -26.31 -11.52 0.73
N LEU A 18 -26.26 -11.56 -0.61
CA LEU A 18 -25.30 -12.40 -1.35
C LEU A 18 -23.85 -11.94 -1.16
N ILE A 19 -23.61 -10.63 -1.08
CA ILE A 19 -22.30 -10.05 -0.81
C ILE A 19 -21.84 -10.40 0.60
N ASP A 20 -22.72 -10.30 1.58
CA ASP A 20 -22.44 -10.56 3.00
C ASP A 20 -22.02 -12.02 3.27
N VAL A 21 -22.55 -12.96 2.47
CA VAL A 21 -22.13 -14.37 2.50
C VAL A 21 -21.00 -14.70 1.52
N ASN A 22 -20.37 -13.70 0.91
CA ASN A 22 -19.29 -13.82 -0.07
C ASN A 22 -19.64 -14.61 -1.34
N ASP A 23 -20.93 -14.74 -1.69
CA ASP A 23 -21.39 -15.38 -2.94
C ASP A 23 -21.41 -14.35 -4.10
N TYR A 24 -20.23 -13.82 -4.40
CA TYR A 24 -20.07 -12.74 -5.40
C TYR A 24 -20.51 -13.16 -6.81
N ALA A 25 -20.38 -14.45 -7.14
CA ALA A 25 -20.82 -14.96 -8.44
C ALA A 25 -22.34 -14.78 -8.61
N LYS A 26 -23.13 -15.20 -7.61
CA LYS A 26 -24.59 -15.03 -7.65
C LYS A 26 -24.99 -13.56 -7.52
N ALA A 27 -24.25 -12.76 -6.77
CA ALA A 27 -24.50 -11.33 -6.69
C ALA A 27 -24.38 -10.66 -8.07
N LEU A 28 -23.33 -10.99 -8.87
CA LEU A 28 -23.16 -10.50 -10.23
C LEU A 28 -24.26 -11.00 -11.18
N GLU A 29 -24.63 -12.26 -11.09
CA GLU A 29 -25.73 -12.82 -11.88
C GLU A 29 -27.05 -12.09 -11.57
N LYS A 30 -27.32 -11.84 -10.28
CA LYS A 30 -28.51 -11.10 -9.83
C LYS A 30 -28.53 -9.66 -10.35
N ILE A 31 -27.39 -8.94 -10.26
CA ILE A 31 -27.25 -7.58 -10.82
C ILE A 31 -27.56 -7.58 -12.33
N LYS A 32 -27.00 -8.54 -13.07
CA LYS A 32 -27.21 -8.67 -14.51
C LYS A 32 -28.69 -8.93 -14.83
N GLN A 33 -29.32 -9.83 -14.09
CA GLN A 33 -30.74 -10.14 -14.24
C GLN A 33 -31.61 -8.89 -14.01
N ILE A 34 -31.38 -8.17 -12.92
CA ILE A 34 -32.12 -6.95 -12.59
C ILE A 34 -31.98 -5.88 -13.67
N LYS A 35 -30.77 -5.70 -14.24
CA LYS A 35 -30.53 -4.78 -15.36
C LYS A 35 -31.29 -5.16 -16.63
N GLN A 36 -31.48 -6.45 -16.86
CA GLN A 36 -32.15 -6.94 -18.07
C GLN A 36 -33.68 -6.97 -17.96
N ASP A 37 -34.20 -7.32 -16.81
CA ASP A 37 -35.63 -7.60 -16.62
C ASP A 37 -36.48 -6.35 -16.38
N HIS A 38 -35.84 -5.20 -16.07
CA HIS A 38 -36.55 -4.00 -15.65
C HIS A 38 -36.01 -2.72 -16.31
N PHE A 39 -36.92 -1.77 -16.57
CA PHE A 39 -36.56 -0.41 -16.98
C PHE A 39 -36.39 0.45 -15.73
N TRP A 40 -35.13 0.82 -15.45
CA TRP A 40 -34.76 1.64 -14.33
C TRP A 40 -34.55 3.10 -14.70
N THR A 41 -34.71 4.00 -13.75
CA THR A 41 -34.30 5.40 -13.92
C THR A 41 -32.79 5.50 -14.10
N MET A 42 -32.30 6.59 -14.70
CA MET A 42 -30.86 6.83 -14.86
C MET A 42 -30.10 6.67 -13.52
N LYS A 43 -30.64 7.27 -12.46
CA LYS A 43 -30.04 7.18 -11.10
C LYS A 43 -29.98 5.75 -10.56
N GLN A 44 -30.99 4.93 -10.83
CA GLN A 44 -31.00 3.51 -10.42
C GLN A 44 -30.01 2.67 -11.24
N ASN A 45 -29.88 2.96 -12.53
CA ASN A 45 -28.85 2.33 -13.36
C ASN A 45 -27.44 2.69 -12.90
N ASP A 46 -27.17 3.95 -12.55
CA ASP A 46 -25.88 4.40 -12.02
C ASP A 46 -25.51 3.62 -10.73
N ILE A 47 -26.49 3.38 -9.84
CA ILE A 47 -26.29 2.58 -8.64
C ILE A 47 -25.95 1.14 -8.99
N LEU A 48 -26.66 0.51 -9.92
CA LEU A 48 -26.39 -0.86 -10.36
C LEU A 48 -25.04 -0.99 -11.05
N ASP A 49 -24.60 0.02 -11.82
CA ASP A 49 -23.29 0.02 -12.49
C ASP A 49 -22.14 0.15 -11.49
N GLN A 50 -22.30 0.99 -10.46
CA GLN A 50 -21.34 1.09 -9.38
C GLN A 50 -21.25 -0.22 -8.59
N LEU A 51 -22.38 -0.81 -8.25
CA LEU A 51 -22.45 -2.08 -7.53
C LEU A 51 -21.81 -3.22 -8.31
N ASP A 52 -22.10 -3.31 -9.62
CA ASP A 52 -21.49 -4.27 -10.56
C ASP A 52 -19.96 -4.17 -10.56
N SER A 53 -19.43 -2.93 -10.65
CA SER A 53 -17.98 -2.67 -10.61
C SER A 53 -17.36 -3.14 -9.30
N VAL A 54 -17.98 -2.83 -8.16
CA VAL A 54 -17.48 -3.20 -6.83
C VAL A 54 -17.51 -4.73 -6.65
N VAL A 55 -18.63 -5.37 -6.96
CA VAL A 55 -18.78 -6.83 -6.80
C VAL A 55 -17.86 -7.59 -7.77
N THR A 56 -17.66 -7.09 -8.99
CA THR A 56 -16.69 -7.66 -9.94
C THR A 56 -15.27 -7.65 -9.35
N LYS A 57 -14.85 -6.56 -8.71
CA LYS A 57 -13.54 -6.49 -8.04
C LYS A 57 -13.45 -7.49 -6.89
N MET A 58 -14.51 -7.61 -6.08
CA MET A 58 -14.55 -8.58 -4.96
C MET A 58 -14.48 -10.02 -5.47
N TYR A 59 -15.23 -10.35 -6.52
CA TYR A 59 -15.21 -11.66 -7.16
C TYR A 59 -13.84 -12.03 -7.72
N THR A 60 -13.23 -11.12 -8.47
CA THR A 60 -11.88 -11.31 -9.01
C THR A 60 -10.86 -11.55 -7.90
N ARG A 61 -10.93 -10.77 -6.81
CA ARG A 61 -10.07 -10.98 -5.63
C ARG A 61 -10.31 -12.34 -4.99
N SER A 62 -11.56 -12.78 -4.85
CA SER A 62 -11.89 -14.08 -4.24
C SER A 62 -11.34 -15.26 -5.05
N ILE A 63 -11.43 -15.21 -6.39
CA ILE A 63 -10.84 -16.24 -7.27
C ILE A 63 -9.32 -16.24 -7.17
N ASN A 64 -8.69 -15.07 -7.21
CA ASN A 64 -7.24 -14.94 -7.11
C ASN A 64 -6.77 -15.50 -5.77
N ASN A 65 -7.40 -15.14 -4.66
CA ASN A 65 -7.07 -15.65 -3.33
C ASN A 65 -7.25 -17.19 -3.23
N ALA A 66 -8.31 -17.74 -3.82
CA ALA A 66 -8.52 -19.19 -3.84
C ALA A 66 -7.43 -19.93 -4.64
N ASN A 67 -6.95 -19.37 -5.74
CA ASN A 67 -5.85 -19.91 -6.53
C ASN A 67 -4.52 -19.78 -5.78
N ILE A 68 -4.22 -18.61 -5.23
CA ILE A 68 -3.02 -18.35 -4.42
C ILE A 68 -2.92 -19.32 -3.26
N ASN A 69 -4.04 -19.61 -2.57
CA ASN A 69 -4.08 -20.55 -1.45
C ASN A 69 -3.76 -22.01 -1.84
N LYS A 70 -3.83 -22.38 -3.11
CA LYS A 70 -3.46 -23.72 -3.60
C LYS A 70 -1.99 -23.82 -4.03
N MET A 71 -1.31 -22.68 -4.20
CA MET A 71 0.06 -22.65 -4.67
C MET A 71 1.03 -23.24 -3.63
N SER A 72 2.04 -23.93 -4.10
CA SER A 72 3.20 -24.35 -3.32
C SER A 72 4.12 -23.17 -3.02
N LYS A 73 5.01 -23.32 -2.01
CA LYS A 73 6.04 -22.32 -1.67
C LYS A 73 6.84 -21.85 -2.90
N LYS A 74 7.30 -22.79 -3.71
CA LYS A 74 8.12 -22.52 -4.90
C LYS A 74 7.33 -21.76 -5.99
N GLU A 75 6.08 -22.11 -6.21
CA GLU A 75 5.21 -21.40 -7.16
C GLU A 75 5.01 -19.97 -6.73
N ILE A 76 4.76 -19.72 -5.43
CA ILE A 76 4.60 -18.36 -4.92
C ILE A 76 5.88 -17.54 -5.13
N PHE A 77 7.06 -18.08 -4.81
CA PHE A 77 8.32 -17.38 -5.04
C PHE A 77 8.53 -17.00 -6.50
N ASN A 78 8.23 -17.90 -7.42
CA ASN A 78 8.40 -17.68 -8.85
C ASN A 78 7.41 -16.64 -9.41
N GLU A 79 6.20 -16.57 -8.86
CA GLU A 79 5.16 -15.67 -9.33
C GLU A 79 5.09 -14.34 -8.55
N ALA A 80 5.80 -14.25 -7.41
CA ALA A 80 5.80 -13.04 -6.60
C ALA A 80 6.48 -11.85 -7.29
N LEU A 81 7.41 -12.08 -8.22
CA LEU A 81 8.08 -11.04 -8.98
C LEU A 81 7.66 -11.07 -10.45
N VAL A 82 6.89 -10.10 -10.88
CA VAL A 82 6.45 -9.94 -12.28
C VAL A 82 6.80 -8.54 -12.77
N LEU A 83 7.52 -8.46 -13.89
CA LEU A 83 7.88 -7.19 -14.54
C LEU A 83 8.51 -6.16 -13.59
N ASN A 84 9.41 -6.62 -12.71
CA ASN A 84 10.09 -5.82 -11.69
C ASN A 84 9.16 -5.23 -10.59
N LYS A 85 7.95 -5.75 -10.45
CA LYS A 85 7.04 -5.43 -9.35
C LYS A 85 6.84 -6.66 -8.49
N ILE A 86 6.81 -6.45 -7.17
CA ILE A 86 6.51 -7.50 -6.21
C ILE A 86 5.00 -7.55 -5.98
N ASN A 87 4.43 -8.72 -6.15
CA ASN A 87 3.04 -8.97 -5.79
C ASN A 87 2.93 -9.17 -4.27
N LEU A 88 2.59 -8.11 -3.56
CA LEU A 88 2.52 -8.11 -2.09
C LEU A 88 1.53 -9.14 -1.54
N SER A 89 0.42 -9.42 -2.23
CA SER A 89 -0.53 -10.46 -1.81
C SER A 89 0.10 -11.86 -1.84
N LEU A 90 1.00 -12.12 -2.78
CA LEU A 90 1.77 -13.37 -2.81
C LEU A 90 2.81 -13.43 -1.70
N VAL A 91 3.47 -12.31 -1.40
CA VAL A 91 4.41 -12.21 -0.26
C VAL A 91 3.68 -12.46 1.05
N ASP A 92 2.53 -11.83 1.28
CA ASP A 92 1.72 -12.06 2.48
C ASP A 92 1.30 -13.54 2.60
N THR A 93 0.86 -14.14 1.50
CA THR A 93 0.51 -15.57 1.50
C THR A 93 1.73 -16.45 1.78
N LEU A 94 2.89 -16.12 1.22
CA LEU A 94 4.15 -16.82 1.46
C LEU A 94 4.49 -16.80 2.96
N ILE A 95 4.44 -15.63 3.58
CA ILE A 95 4.75 -15.44 4.99
C ILE A 95 3.74 -16.18 5.87
N ASN A 96 2.45 -15.96 5.66
CA ASN A 96 1.40 -16.55 6.48
C ASN A 96 1.33 -18.07 6.39
N LYS A 97 1.58 -18.64 5.20
CA LYS A 97 1.42 -20.08 4.96
C LYS A 97 2.72 -20.86 5.14
N PHE A 98 3.85 -20.25 4.82
CA PHE A 98 5.14 -20.91 4.74
C PHE A 98 6.25 -20.23 5.54
N GLY A 99 5.97 -19.19 6.34
CA GLY A 99 6.99 -18.41 7.05
C GLY A 99 8.00 -19.26 7.80
N ASP A 100 7.52 -20.26 8.56
CA ASP A 100 8.40 -21.20 9.28
C ASP A 100 9.19 -22.16 8.36
N LYS A 101 8.72 -22.33 7.12
CA LYS A 101 9.33 -23.22 6.10
C LYS A 101 10.21 -22.49 5.10
N ILE A 102 10.33 -21.19 5.19
CA ILE A 102 11.29 -20.41 4.42
C ILE A 102 12.68 -20.74 4.99
N ASP A 103 13.57 -21.26 4.21
CA ASP A 103 14.91 -21.64 4.62
C ASP A 103 15.98 -20.69 4.06
N LYS A 104 17.25 -21.00 4.32
CA LYS A 104 18.37 -20.17 3.87
C LYS A 104 18.49 -20.13 2.36
N GLU A 105 18.19 -21.25 1.68
CA GLU A 105 18.24 -21.34 0.22
C GLU A 105 17.16 -20.44 -0.42
N ASP A 106 15.95 -20.42 0.14
CA ASP A 106 14.88 -19.51 -0.31
C ASP A 106 15.29 -18.03 -0.18
N ILE A 107 15.95 -17.69 0.95
CA ILE A 107 16.44 -16.32 1.18
C ILE A 107 17.46 -15.94 0.11
N GLU A 108 18.48 -16.77 -0.11
CA GLU A 108 19.56 -16.50 -1.06
C GLU A 108 19.05 -16.45 -2.51
N LEU A 109 18.15 -17.37 -2.90
CA LEU A 109 17.67 -17.47 -4.28
C LEU A 109 16.63 -16.42 -4.66
N TYR A 110 15.77 -16.03 -3.74
CA TYR A 110 14.62 -15.16 -4.07
C TYR A 110 14.69 -13.84 -3.33
N ILE A 111 14.68 -13.86 -1.99
CA ILE A 111 14.50 -12.66 -1.18
C ILE A 111 15.67 -11.69 -1.35
N GLU A 112 16.91 -12.17 -1.26
CA GLU A 112 18.09 -11.32 -1.48
C GLU A 112 18.13 -10.75 -2.90
N ASN A 113 17.72 -11.52 -3.90
CA ASN A 113 17.63 -11.04 -5.27
C ASN A 113 16.59 -9.92 -5.41
N TRP A 114 15.44 -10.04 -4.75
CA TRP A 114 14.43 -8.96 -4.72
C TRP A 114 14.98 -7.70 -4.05
N LEU A 115 15.57 -7.85 -2.87
CA LEU A 115 16.08 -6.73 -2.07
C LEU A 115 17.29 -6.03 -2.73
N ASN A 116 18.15 -6.79 -3.42
CA ASN A 116 19.32 -6.24 -4.12
C ASN A 116 19.02 -5.73 -5.54
N SER A 117 17.84 -5.97 -6.09
CA SER A 117 17.47 -5.51 -7.42
C SER A 117 17.49 -3.99 -7.53
N LYS A 118 18.05 -3.47 -8.63
CA LYS A 118 18.02 -2.04 -8.98
C LYS A 118 16.69 -1.59 -9.57
N THR A 119 15.88 -2.53 -10.03
CA THR A 119 14.64 -2.27 -10.78
C THR A 119 13.38 -2.35 -9.91
N ILE A 120 13.46 -3.06 -8.78
CA ILE A 120 12.35 -3.12 -7.82
C ILE A 120 12.31 -1.84 -6.99
N SER A 121 11.10 -1.33 -6.75
CA SER A 121 10.90 -0.10 -5.99
C SER A 121 11.36 -0.24 -4.52
N ASN A 122 11.80 0.86 -3.90
CA ASN A 122 12.13 0.84 -2.47
C ASN A 122 10.91 0.50 -1.62
N VAL A 123 9.72 0.92 -2.05
CA VAL A 123 8.45 0.62 -1.35
C VAL A 123 8.17 -0.87 -1.33
N ASP A 124 8.28 -1.56 -2.49
CA ASP A 124 8.08 -3.02 -2.54
C ASP A 124 9.07 -3.75 -1.63
N LYS A 125 10.35 -3.34 -1.64
CA LYS A 125 11.38 -3.91 -0.76
C LYS A 125 11.09 -3.67 0.71
N TYR A 126 10.61 -2.46 1.05
CA TYR A 126 10.20 -2.14 2.42
C TYR A 126 9.10 -3.10 2.90
N TYR A 127 8.06 -3.32 2.09
CA TYR A 127 6.99 -4.26 2.45
C TYR A 127 7.47 -5.70 2.57
N VAL A 128 8.42 -6.14 1.73
CA VAL A 128 9.04 -7.47 1.88
C VAL A 128 9.77 -7.59 3.23
N LEU A 129 10.54 -6.56 3.61
CA LEU A 129 11.23 -6.54 4.92
C LEU A 129 10.24 -6.54 6.08
N ALA A 130 9.19 -5.70 6.01
CA ALA A 130 8.14 -5.64 7.03
C ALA A 130 7.42 -6.99 7.19
N ALA A 131 7.09 -7.65 6.08
CA ALA A 131 6.51 -8.99 6.09
C ALA A 131 7.46 -10.03 6.73
N LEU A 132 8.74 -10.02 6.38
CA LEU A 132 9.74 -10.93 6.95
C LEU A 132 9.97 -10.68 8.45
N LYS A 133 9.86 -9.44 8.91
CA LYS A 133 10.01 -9.06 10.31
C LYS A 133 9.00 -9.73 11.23
N THR A 134 7.83 -10.11 10.70
CA THR A 134 6.82 -10.85 11.46
C THR A 134 7.23 -12.29 11.82
N ILE A 135 8.35 -12.77 11.28
CA ILE A 135 8.87 -14.13 11.51
C ILE A 135 10.08 -14.06 12.43
N ASP A 136 9.92 -14.45 13.67
CA ASP A 136 10.94 -14.35 14.73
C ASP A 136 12.32 -14.91 14.36
N LYS A 137 12.37 -16.01 13.63
CA LYS A 137 13.65 -16.64 13.23
C LYS A 137 14.53 -15.75 12.36
N PHE A 138 13.96 -14.72 11.71
CA PHE A 138 14.71 -13.78 10.88
C PHE A 138 15.18 -12.54 11.64
N ALA A 139 14.82 -12.38 12.91
CA ALA A 139 15.19 -11.20 13.69
C ALA A 139 16.70 -10.90 13.67
N LYS A 140 17.55 -11.94 13.66
CA LYS A 140 19.02 -11.79 13.59
C LYS A 140 19.58 -11.81 12.17
N THR A 141 18.72 -11.93 11.17
CA THR A 141 19.14 -12.00 9.77
C THR A 141 19.49 -10.61 9.26
N LYS A 142 20.64 -10.52 8.62
CA LYS A 142 21.17 -9.31 8.01
C LYS A 142 20.89 -9.36 6.52
N PHE A 143 20.11 -8.40 6.03
CA PHE A 143 19.80 -8.27 4.61
C PHE A 143 20.58 -7.12 4.00
N LYS A 144 21.08 -7.35 2.78
CA LYS A 144 21.63 -6.29 1.94
C LYS A 144 20.53 -5.79 1.00
N VAL A 145 20.22 -4.50 1.07
CA VAL A 145 19.12 -3.89 0.34
C VAL A 145 19.65 -2.77 -0.54
N TYR A 146 19.40 -2.86 -1.86
CA TYR A 146 19.76 -1.76 -2.74
C TYR A 146 18.73 -0.63 -2.63
N ASN A 147 19.17 0.53 -2.19
CA ASN A 147 18.35 1.74 -2.13
C ASN A 147 18.56 2.56 -3.40
N SER A 148 17.50 2.66 -4.22
CA SER A 148 17.55 3.36 -5.52
C SER A 148 17.73 4.87 -5.41
N ASN A 149 17.40 5.49 -4.26
CA ASN A 149 17.58 6.92 -4.04
C ASN A 149 19.01 7.28 -3.65
N LEU A 150 19.62 6.40 -2.87
CA LEU A 150 21.00 6.58 -2.44
C LEU A 150 21.99 5.95 -3.42
N GLU A 151 21.49 5.27 -4.46
CA GLU A 151 22.26 4.51 -5.45
C GLU A 151 23.30 3.56 -4.82
N LYS A 152 23.01 3.06 -3.63
CA LYS A 152 23.90 2.18 -2.86
C LYS A 152 23.13 1.10 -2.12
N SER A 153 23.85 0.01 -1.78
CA SER A 153 23.29 -1.00 -0.88
C SER A 153 23.51 -0.57 0.57
N ILE A 154 22.49 -0.81 1.37
CA ILE A 154 22.49 -0.65 2.83
C ILE A 154 22.33 -2.03 3.47
N GLU A 155 22.77 -2.17 4.72
CA GLU A 155 22.59 -3.39 5.50
C GLU A 155 21.51 -3.16 6.56
N ILE A 156 20.56 -4.07 6.66
CA ILE A 156 19.44 -4.04 7.59
C ILE A 156 19.47 -5.32 8.41
N ILE A 157 19.61 -5.21 9.74
CA ILE A 157 19.38 -6.31 10.68
C ILE A 157 17.91 -6.25 11.07
N LEU A 158 17.13 -7.27 10.69
CA LEU A 158 15.67 -7.19 10.67
C LEU A 158 15.06 -6.91 12.05
N GLY A 159 15.59 -7.51 13.12
CA GLY A 159 15.09 -7.28 14.47
C GLY A 159 15.51 -5.93 15.08
N GLU A 160 16.52 -5.28 14.53
CA GLU A 160 16.97 -3.94 14.94
C GLU A 160 16.36 -2.83 14.07
N TRP A 161 15.79 -3.21 12.93
CA TRP A 161 15.18 -2.27 12.00
C TRP A 161 13.82 -1.80 12.54
N ASP A 162 13.65 -0.49 12.63
CA ASP A 162 12.37 0.12 12.98
C ASP A 162 11.63 0.56 11.72
N GLU A 163 10.42 0.09 11.55
CA GLU A 163 9.54 0.42 10.43
C GLU A 163 8.64 1.63 10.74
N ASP A 164 8.45 1.94 12.04
CA ASP A 164 7.66 3.10 12.46
C ASP A 164 8.56 4.33 12.61
N PHE A 165 8.35 5.32 11.76
CA PHE A 165 9.12 6.56 11.81
C PHE A 165 8.95 7.32 13.14
N HIS A 166 7.88 7.11 13.90
CA HIS A 166 7.68 7.71 15.22
C HIS A 166 8.72 7.26 16.24
N ASN A 167 9.30 6.07 16.05
CA ASN A 167 10.36 5.54 16.89
C ASN A 167 11.76 6.00 16.43
N ILE A 168 11.87 6.58 15.24
CA ILE A 168 13.14 7.03 14.67
C ILE A 168 13.35 8.50 15.03
N LYS A 169 14.27 8.78 15.96
CA LYS A 169 14.51 10.13 16.51
C LYS A 169 14.56 11.22 15.43
N TYR A 170 15.24 10.97 14.32
CA TYR A 170 15.34 11.92 13.22
C TYR A 170 13.98 12.37 12.69
N TYR A 171 13.09 11.43 12.39
CA TYR A 171 11.74 11.72 11.85
C TYR A 171 10.79 12.24 12.92
N GLN A 172 10.92 11.75 14.15
CA GLN A 172 10.14 12.23 15.30
C GLN A 172 10.37 13.71 15.57
N GLU A 173 11.61 14.18 15.49
CA GLU A 173 11.93 15.60 15.68
C GLU A 173 11.33 16.47 14.57
N ILE A 174 11.39 16.00 13.30
CA ILE A 174 10.75 16.67 12.15
C ILE A 174 9.24 16.77 12.36
N PHE A 175 8.60 15.65 12.73
CA PHE A 175 7.16 15.62 12.96
C PHE A 175 6.74 16.60 14.07
N ASN A 176 7.45 16.61 15.20
CA ASN A 176 7.18 17.52 16.30
C ASN A 176 7.29 19.00 15.90
N ASP A 177 8.23 19.36 15.06
CA ASP A 177 8.40 20.72 14.56
C ASP A 177 7.24 21.13 13.66
N ILE A 178 6.81 20.24 12.79
CA ILE A 178 5.69 20.45 11.88
C ILE A 178 4.36 20.51 12.64
N GLU A 179 4.16 19.64 13.63
CA GLU A 179 2.97 19.66 14.47
C GLU A 179 2.85 20.98 15.25
N LYS A 180 3.95 21.48 15.81
CA LYS A 180 3.99 22.81 16.44
C LYS A 180 3.63 23.93 15.47
N TYR A 181 4.11 23.86 14.22
CA TYR A 181 3.83 24.87 13.21
C TYR A 181 2.34 24.87 12.82
N PHE A 182 1.75 23.69 12.62
CA PHE A 182 0.36 23.53 12.22
C PHE A 182 -0.61 23.29 13.39
N PHE A 183 -0.27 23.69 14.63
CA PHE A 183 -1.10 23.43 15.80
C PHE A 183 -2.55 23.93 15.68
N LYS A 184 -2.80 24.99 14.88
CA LYS A 184 -4.15 25.52 14.58
C LYS A 184 -4.88 24.79 13.44
N THR A 185 -4.20 23.95 12.69
CA THR A 185 -4.71 23.22 11.53
C THR A 185 -4.30 21.76 11.58
N PRO A 186 -4.89 20.95 12.48
CA PRO A 186 -4.46 19.55 12.70
C PRO A 186 -4.51 18.66 11.45
N SER A 187 -5.39 18.98 10.48
CA SER A 187 -5.44 18.26 9.21
C SER A 187 -4.17 18.41 8.39
N TYR A 188 -3.47 19.55 8.50
CA TYR A 188 -2.19 19.77 7.80
C TYR A 188 -1.05 19.01 8.48
N ALA A 189 -1.05 18.93 9.82
CA ALA A 189 -0.12 18.07 10.54
C ALA A 189 -0.29 16.59 10.17
N LYS A 190 -1.54 16.12 10.05
CA LYS A 190 -1.86 14.74 9.61
C LYS A 190 -1.41 14.45 8.18
N PHE A 191 -1.51 15.44 7.29
CA PHE A 191 -0.97 15.30 5.94
C PHE A 191 0.57 15.27 5.94
N ALA A 192 1.22 16.08 6.78
CA ALA A 192 2.67 16.06 6.97
C ALA A 192 3.15 14.70 7.48
N GLU A 193 2.41 14.08 8.40
CA GLU A 193 2.66 12.73 8.90
C GLU A 193 2.76 11.72 7.75
N SER A 194 1.77 11.74 6.83
CA SER A 194 1.79 10.85 5.65
C SER A 194 2.99 11.12 4.73
N VAL A 195 3.42 12.38 4.60
CA VAL A 195 4.62 12.73 3.81
C VAL A 195 5.88 12.22 4.48
N ILE A 196 6.01 12.36 5.81
CA ILE A 196 7.16 11.86 6.58
C ILE A 196 7.24 10.34 6.51
N ASP A 197 6.11 9.66 6.70
CA ASP A 197 6.01 8.21 6.58
C ASP A 197 6.49 7.74 5.21
N SER A 198 6.01 8.37 4.16
CA SER A 198 6.44 8.09 2.79
C SER A 198 7.94 8.27 2.58
N ILE A 199 8.53 9.33 3.14
CA ILE A 199 9.98 9.57 3.08
C ILE A 199 10.72 8.49 3.88
N SER A 200 10.25 8.14 5.07
CA SER A 200 10.83 7.11 5.92
C SER A 200 10.82 5.75 5.23
N MET A 201 9.68 5.31 4.72
CA MET A 201 9.56 4.07 3.95
C MET A 201 10.53 4.03 2.77
N TRP A 202 10.62 5.14 2.03
CA TRP A 202 11.49 5.25 0.86
C TRP A 202 12.99 5.15 1.21
N HIS A 203 13.34 5.51 2.44
CA HIS A 203 14.70 5.43 2.98
C HIS A 203 14.92 4.24 3.92
N PHE A 204 13.97 3.32 4.06
CA PHE A 204 14.02 2.17 4.99
C PHE A 204 14.26 2.61 6.45
N GLY A 205 13.62 3.69 6.88
CA GLY A 205 13.80 4.25 8.21
C GLY A 205 15.15 4.97 8.45
N ILE A 206 16.06 4.94 7.48
CA ILE A 206 17.35 5.61 7.59
C ILE A 206 17.19 7.10 7.29
N ALA A 207 17.77 7.94 8.13
CA ALA A 207 17.77 9.39 7.89
C ALA A 207 18.42 9.73 6.54
N PRO A 208 17.75 10.52 5.67
CA PRO A 208 18.36 11.03 4.45
C PRO A 208 19.49 12.01 4.79
N ASP A 209 20.39 12.25 3.84
CA ASP A 209 21.45 13.26 3.98
C ASP A 209 20.90 14.69 3.84
N ILE A 210 19.92 15.01 4.67
CA ILE A 210 19.24 16.32 4.73
C ILE A 210 19.17 16.69 6.23
N LYS A 211 19.53 17.92 6.58
CA LYS A 211 19.35 18.39 7.95
C LYS A 211 17.88 18.46 8.35
N GLN A 212 17.55 18.10 9.59
CA GLN A 212 16.17 18.03 10.10
C GLN A 212 15.41 19.35 9.90
N ASP A 213 16.02 20.49 10.29
CA ASP A 213 15.43 21.82 10.15
C ASP A 213 15.10 22.17 8.69
N LYS A 214 15.97 21.76 7.75
CA LYS A 214 15.74 21.94 6.33
C LYS A 214 14.62 21.05 5.84
N LEU A 215 14.55 19.79 6.28
CA LEU A 215 13.50 18.86 5.86
C LEU A 215 12.14 19.28 6.42
N SER A 216 12.06 19.66 7.70
CA SER A 216 10.84 20.20 8.32
C SER A 216 10.31 21.42 7.55
N LYS A 217 11.18 22.39 7.28
CA LYS A 217 10.82 23.59 6.52
C LYS A 217 10.30 23.28 5.12
N ASN A 218 10.96 22.39 4.41
CA ASN A 218 10.59 22.04 3.05
C ASN A 218 9.26 21.27 3.00
N ILE A 219 8.97 20.41 3.99
CA ILE A 219 7.67 19.72 4.10
C ILE A 219 6.55 20.75 4.41
N ILE A 220 6.80 21.70 5.31
CA ILE A 220 5.86 22.79 5.60
C ILE A 220 5.55 23.57 4.32
N GLU A 221 6.57 24.02 3.58
CA GLU A 221 6.40 24.73 2.31
C GLU A 221 5.62 23.93 1.28
N TYR A 222 5.85 22.61 1.20
CA TYR A 222 5.12 21.70 0.32
C TYR A 222 3.62 21.65 0.66
N ILE A 223 3.28 21.52 1.94
CA ILE A 223 1.90 21.49 2.41
C ILE A 223 1.21 22.83 2.18
N GLU A 224 1.88 23.94 2.48
CA GLU A 224 1.34 25.28 2.23
C GLU A 224 1.13 25.56 0.74
N TYR A 225 1.99 25.04 -0.13
CA TYR A 225 1.79 25.12 -1.58
C TYR A 225 0.52 24.40 -2.00
N LEU A 226 0.33 23.15 -1.56
CA LEU A 226 -0.84 22.35 -1.93
C LEU A 226 -2.16 22.89 -1.36
N THR A 227 -2.12 23.49 -0.16
CA THR A 227 -3.33 23.87 0.55
C THR A 227 -3.65 25.36 0.46
N GLN A 228 -2.66 26.23 0.23
CA GLN A 228 -2.79 27.67 0.28
C GLN A 228 -2.25 28.37 -0.98
N ASN A 229 -1.85 27.63 -2.02
CA ASN A 229 -1.24 28.17 -3.24
C ASN A 229 0.00 29.06 -3.00
N LYS A 230 0.74 28.84 -1.91
CA LYS A 230 1.98 29.56 -1.65
C LYS A 230 3.08 29.13 -2.59
N LYS A 231 4.07 29.99 -2.85
CA LYS A 231 5.21 29.65 -3.69
C LYS A 231 6.14 28.68 -2.97
N VAL A 232 6.68 27.72 -3.73
CA VAL A 232 7.74 26.80 -3.28
C VAL A 232 9.09 27.45 -3.56
N ASN A 233 9.96 27.49 -2.55
CA ASN A 233 11.30 28.03 -2.69
C ASN A 233 12.29 26.97 -3.23
N ASP A 234 12.15 25.71 -2.78
CA ASP A 234 13.00 24.59 -3.23
C ASP A 234 12.25 23.69 -4.23
N ILE A 235 12.27 24.08 -5.51
CA ILE A 235 11.62 23.31 -6.59
C ILE A 235 12.22 21.89 -6.73
N SER A 236 13.50 21.70 -6.41
CA SER A 236 14.15 20.40 -6.48
C SER A 236 13.60 19.45 -5.41
N PHE A 237 13.42 19.96 -4.19
CA PHE A 237 12.79 19.21 -3.13
C PHE A 237 11.32 18.89 -3.43
N PHE A 238 10.58 19.84 -3.96
CA PHE A 238 9.19 19.63 -4.38
C PHE A 238 9.07 18.47 -5.37
N LYS A 239 9.87 18.48 -6.44
CA LYS A 239 9.89 17.40 -7.44
C LYS A 239 10.30 16.06 -6.82
N TRP A 240 11.22 16.07 -5.87
CA TRP A 240 11.66 14.88 -5.17
C TRP A 240 10.54 14.29 -4.30
N ILE A 241 9.86 15.08 -3.49
CA ILE A 241 8.69 14.65 -2.71
C ILE A 241 7.59 14.09 -3.62
N GLU A 242 7.22 14.81 -4.68
CA GLU A 242 6.22 14.31 -5.62
C GLU A 242 6.62 12.99 -6.25
N SER A 243 7.90 12.79 -6.55
CA SER A 243 8.38 11.51 -7.08
C SER A 243 8.25 10.35 -6.09
N ILE A 244 8.34 10.62 -4.78
CA ILE A 244 8.11 9.63 -3.73
C ILE A 244 6.62 9.31 -3.62
N LEU A 245 5.77 10.33 -3.52
CA LEU A 245 4.33 10.15 -3.31
C LEU A 245 3.64 9.50 -4.51
N ARG A 246 3.95 9.91 -5.74
CA ARG A 246 3.37 9.33 -6.97
C ARG A 246 3.71 7.85 -7.17
N LYS A 247 4.84 7.37 -6.65
CA LYS A 247 5.22 5.95 -6.75
C LYS A 247 4.52 5.05 -5.75
N GLN A 248 3.78 5.61 -4.81
CA GLN A 248 2.94 4.87 -3.87
C GLN A 248 1.50 4.66 -4.38
N GLU A 249 1.05 5.44 -5.39
CA GLU A 249 -0.30 5.36 -5.94
C GLU A 249 -0.45 4.28 -7.05
N ILE A 250 0.58 3.51 -7.35
CA ILE A 250 0.63 2.46 -8.38
C ILE A 250 0.69 1.07 -7.74
#